data_a5295493571b26db07c460ffff099545
#
_entry.id   a5295493571b26db07c460ffff099545
#
_cell.length_a   1.000
_cell.length_b   1.000
_cell.length_c   1.000
_cell.angle_alpha   90.00
_cell.angle_beta   90.00
_cell.angle_gamma   90.00
#
_symmetry.space_group_name_H-M   'P 1'
#
loop_
_entity.id
_entity.type
_entity.pdbx_description
1 polymer ?
#
loop_
_entity_poly.entity_id
_entity_poly.type
_entity_poly.pdbx_seq_one_letter_code
_entity_poly.pdbx_strand_id
1 'polypeptide(L)'
;MRKSRLAALFLALTMLLCTLPVSADESGWLVPKTRTYDGRFTDVKGAWCESYVETVYQAGLMEGKFTTKFDAASSLTGAQITVITARLHSLLRGGDGVLPAPGESEAWYQPAVDYLNSHCEDDSVREILKRFDRTTLDFANTPCTRFCFVAMLAGVLPDPLPAINEVRIVPDSTDTRVLAFYRAGVLNGSDAWGTFGESASLTRGAAAAMLARLADPAQRLTFTLKSLDLCRDVLGIAPDTALLTVSGEDIPAELFAEQLCTSLYQWEGSAKNAQTDAILFWCYHQGPFHVMAKDLGISIPTEEQEALQLEAEEIGGYLGLSAAYWQFRKEGILLNGMMNNLYVAKDWKNGSAAYHNELDKRCEAMAQNAVPTTALESMDLRAVYQRLMASPFVTWKFQNQ
;
A
#
# COMPACT_ATOMS: atom_id res chain seq x y z
N MET A 1 31.54 32.12 -35.32
CA MET A 1 31.38 31.94 -33.86
C MET A 1 30.38 32.91 -33.18
N ARG A 2 29.79 33.88 -33.84
CA ARG A 2 28.76 34.78 -33.25
C ARG A 2 27.31 34.32 -33.41
N LYS A 3 27.00 33.43 -34.37
CA LYS A 3 25.62 32.94 -34.62
C LYS A 3 25.18 31.78 -33.67
N SER A 4 26.13 31.02 -33.07
CA SER A 4 25.82 29.95 -32.14
C SER A 4 25.49 30.43 -30.71
N ARG A 5 25.97 31.64 -30.34
CA ARG A 5 25.67 32.20 -28.99
C ARG A 5 24.29 32.84 -28.88
N LEU A 6 23.74 33.34 -30.03
CA LEU A 6 22.38 33.87 -30.06
C LEU A 6 21.29 32.76 -30.03
N ALA A 7 21.56 31.60 -30.65
CA ALA A 7 20.66 30.46 -30.60
C ALA A 7 20.59 29.82 -29.19
N ALA A 8 21.73 29.76 -28.48
CA ALA A 8 21.76 29.28 -27.10
C ALA A 8 21.06 30.21 -26.10
N LEU A 9 21.10 31.56 -26.37
CA LEU A 9 20.38 32.51 -25.52
C LEU A 9 18.85 32.47 -25.74
N PHE A 10 18.42 32.20 -26.97
CA PHE A 10 16.97 32.04 -27.29
C PHE A 10 16.41 30.74 -26.74
N LEU A 11 17.19 29.63 -26.75
CA LEU A 11 16.77 28.34 -26.14
C LEU A 11 16.72 28.43 -24.61
N ALA A 12 17.63 29.16 -23.97
CA ALA A 12 17.61 29.40 -22.53
C ALA A 12 16.46 30.32 -22.09
N LEU A 13 16.05 31.26 -22.96
CA LEU A 13 14.93 32.19 -22.66
C LEU A 13 13.57 31.51 -22.87
N THR A 14 13.46 30.54 -23.79
CA THR A 14 12.22 29.77 -23.97
C THR A 14 12.03 28.67 -22.91
N MET A 15 13.09 28.13 -22.30
CA MET A 15 12.96 27.24 -21.15
C MET A 15 12.64 27.96 -19.82
N LEU A 16 12.85 29.27 -19.74
CA LEU A 16 12.53 30.08 -18.55
C LEU A 16 11.08 30.57 -18.51
N LEU A 17 10.30 30.31 -19.57
CA LEU A 17 8.90 30.78 -19.68
C LEU A 17 7.85 29.69 -19.43
N CYS A 18 8.25 28.48 -19.08
CA CYS A 18 7.32 27.36 -18.83
C CYS A 18 7.22 26.90 -17.38
N THR A 19 7.85 27.59 -16.44
CA THR A 19 7.58 27.39 -15.01
C THR A 19 6.93 28.65 -14.45
N LEU A 20 5.67 28.88 -14.79
CA LEU A 20 4.86 29.72 -13.90
C LEU A 20 4.63 28.86 -12.65
N PRO A 21 5.14 29.29 -11.47
CA PRO A 21 4.69 28.66 -10.26
C PRO A 21 3.17 28.83 -10.22
N VAL A 22 2.44 27.76 -9.96
CA VAL A 22 1.07 27.87 -9.45
C VAL A 22 1.17 28.88 -8.31
N SER A 23 0.62 30.07 -8.49
CA SER A 23 0.59 31.09 -7.46
C SER A 23 -0.13 30.45 -6.27
N ALA A 24 0.63 30.04 -5.26
CA ALA A 24 0.03 29.84 -3.95
C ALA A 24 -0.63 31.18 -3.61
N ASP A 25 -1.93 31.17 -3.35
CA ASP A 25 -2.64 32.28 -2.77
C ASP A 25 -1.82 32.76 -1.55
N GLU A 26 -1.87 34.03 -1.21
CA GLU A 26 -1.17 34.60 -0.02
C GLU A 26 -1.49 33.81 1.28
N SER A 27 -2.56 32.98 1.27
CA SER A 27 -2.94 32.05 2.33
C SER A 27 -2.07 30.78 2.39
N GLY A 28 -1.22 30.49 1.39
CA GLY A 28 -0.44 29.24 1.28
C GLY A 28 -1.24 28.03 0.80
N TRP A 29 -2.51 28.19 0.43
CA TRP A 29 -3.35 27.10 -0.09
C TRP A 29 -2.92 26.71 -1.52
N LEU A 30 -3.01 25.41 -1.84
CA LEU A 30 -2.76 24.91 -3.19
C LEU A 30 -3.95 25.08 -4.13
N VAL A 31 -5.16 25.25 -3.58
CA VAL A 31 -6.40 25.53 -4.32
C VAL A 31 -7.07 26.77 -3.77
N PRO A 32 -7.77 27.58 -4.60
CA PRO A 32 -8.40 28.80 -4.12
C PRO A 32 -9.59 28.53 -3.20
N LYS A 33 -9.83 29.43 -2.25
CA LYS A 33 -11.09 29.47 -1.49
C LYS A 33 -12.18 30.04 -2.38
N THR A 34 -13.15 29.22 -2.72
CA THR A 34 -14.27 29.61 -3.61
C THR A 34 -15.54 30.00 -2.85
N ARG A 35 -15.59 29.71 -1.53
CA ARG A 35 -16.79 29.89 -0.69
C ARG A 35 -16.43 30.35 0.72
N THR A 36 -17.40 30.92 1.42
CA THR A 36 -17.33 31.20 2.86
C THR A 36 -18.08 30.13 3.63
N TYR A 37 -17.49 29.59 4.69
CA TYR A 37 -18.15 28.65 5.60
C TYR A 37 -18.84 29.42 6.72
N ASP A 38 -20.14 29.15 6.93
CA ASP A 38 -21.00 29.81 7.91
C ASP A 38 -21.34 28.95 9.13
N GLY A 39 -20.63 27.80 9.30
CA GLY A 39 -20.88 26.88 10.41
C GLY A 39 -22.15 26.06 10.26
N ARG A 40 -22.68 25.92 9.04
CA ARG A 40 -23.98 25.27 8.75
C ARG A 40 -24.09 23.81 9.11
N PHE A 41 -22.99 23.06 9.16
CA PHE A 41 -23.02 21.62 9.41
C PHE A 41 -23.00 21.33 10.92
N THR A 42 -24.16 21.16 11.49
CA THR A 42 -24.35 21.01 12.93
C THR A 42 -23.86 19.68 13.48
N ASP A 43 -23.78 18.65 12.64
CA ASP A 43 -23.37 17.28 12.99
C ASP A 43 -21.84 17.09 13.12
N VAL A 44 -21.06 18.05 12.67
CA VAL A 44 -19.60 18.04 12.81
C VAL A 44 -19.07 19.04 13.83
N LYS A 45 -19.96 19.82 14.45
CA LYS A 45 -19.58 20.83 15.43
C LYS A 45 -18.93 20.19 16.66
N GLY A 46 -17.68 20.57 16.95
CA GLY A 46 -16.85 19.95 18.00
C GLY A 46 -16.32 18.56 17.65
N ALA A 47 -16.57 18.03 16.45
CA ALA A 47 -16.02 16.76 16.00
C ALA A 47 -14.56 16.93 15.49
N TRP A 48 -13.79 15.84 15.51
CA TRP A 48 -12.42 15.80 15.04
C TRP A 48 -12.22 16.31 13.59
N CYS A 49 -13.24 16.22 12.77
CA CYS A 49 -13.19 16.59 11.36
C CYS A 49 -13.74 17.99 11.05
N GLU A 50 -14.20 18.78 12.06
CA GLU A 50 -14.86 20.06 11.83
C GLU A 50 -14.00 21.01 10.98
N SER A 51 -12.74 21.23 11.36
CA SER A 51 -11.83 22.11 10.61
C SER A 51 -11.53 21.63 9.19
N TYR A 52 -11.44 20.32 9.00
CA TYR A 52 -11.26 19.73 7.67
C TYR A 52 -12.51 19.91 6.80
N VAL A 53 -13.69 19.75 7.38
CA VAL A 53 -14.96 19.98 6.68
C VAL A 53 -15.10 21.44 6.27
N GLU A 54 -14.74 22.37 7.15
CA GLU A 54 -14.68 23.79 6.80
C GLU A 54 -13.77 24.03 5.59
N THR A 55 -12.54 23.52 5.64
CA THR A 55 -11.56 23.68 4.57
C THR A 55 -12.05 23.15 3.23
N VAL A 56 -12.55 21.91 3.17
CA VAL A 56 -13.03 21.33 1.90
C VAL A 56 -14.28 21.99 1.37
N TYR A 57 -15.12 22.54 2.25
CA TYR A 57 -16.27 23.36 1.85
C TYR A 57 -15.81 24.69 1.26
N GLN A 58 -14.88 25.40 1.92
CA GLN A 58 -14.32 26.66 1.42
C GLN A 58 -13.62 26.48 0.08
N ALA A 59 -12.93 25.37 -0.12
CA ALA A 59 -12.29 25.01 -1.40
C ALA A 59 -13.29 24.60 -2.50
N GLY A 60 -14.59 24.44 -2.18
CA GLY A 60 -15.57 23.96 -3.15
C GLY A 60 -15.45 22.48 -3.51
N LEU A 61 -14.62 21.70 -2.78
CA LEU A 61 -14.36 20.30 -3.05
C LEU A 61 -15.48 19.38 -2.56
N MET A 62 -16.00 19.63 -1.37
CA MET A 62 -17.09 18.84 -0.77
C MET A 62 -18.20 19.72 -0.24
N GLU A 63 -19.40 19.20 -0.32
CA GLU A 63 -20.63 19.78 0.25
C GLU A 63 -21.23 18.84 1.29
N GLY A 64 -22.19 19.33 2.06
CA GLY A 64 -22.98 18.47 2.94
C GLY A 64 -23.85 17.50 2.16
N LYS A 65 -24.17 16.37 2.76
CA LYS A 65 -25.17 15.44 2.23
C LYS A 65 -26.58 16.05 2.32
N PHE A 66 -26.76 16.93 3.30
CA PHE A 66 -27.95 17.76 3.50
C PHE A 66 -27.53 19.21 3.75
N THR A 67 -28.48 20.13 3.69
CA THR A 67 -28.21 21.57 3.88
C THR A 67 -27.48 21.89 5.18
N THR A 68 -27.81 21.19 6.28
CA THR A 68 -27.24 21.44 7.63
C THR A 68 -26.47 20.24 8.19
N LYS A 69 -26.25 19.19 7.39
CA LYS A 69 -25.51 18.00 7.82
C LYS A 69 -24.48 17.59 6.78
N PHE A 70 -23.26 17.40 7.24
CA PHE A 70 -22.15 16.88 6.42
C PHE A 70 -22.21 15.36 6.27
N ASP A 71 -22.67 14.65 7.31
CA ASP A 71 -22.73 13.19 7.43
C ASP A 71 -21.33 12.53 7.34
N ALA A 72 -20.42 12.99 8.22
CA ALA A 72 -19.01 12.60 8.23
C ALA A 72 -18.77 11.09 8.36
N ALA A 73 -19.68 10.35 9.01
CA ALA A 73 -19.56 8.91 9.25
C ALA A 73 -19.97 8.06 8.04
N SER A 74 -20.75 8.58 7.10
CA SER A 74 -21.16 7.81 5.92
C SER A 74 -20.00 7.62 4.94
N SER A 75 -20.00 6.48 4.23
CA SER A 75 -19.02 6.18 3.19
C SER A 75 -19.29 7.00 1.92
N LEU A 76 -18.19 7.34 1.22
CA LEU A 76 -18.28 7.88 -0.14
C LEU A 76 -18.42 6.74 -1.15
N THR A 77 -19.17 6.99 -2.22
CA THR A 77 -19.32 6.07 -3.34
C THR A 77 -18.34 6.39 -4.47
N GLY A 78 -18.18 5.47 -5.45
CA GLY A 78 -17.38 5.70 -6.62
C GLY A 78 -17.77 6.96 -7.40
N ALA A 79 -19.07 7.23 -7.57
CA ALA A 79 -19.55 8.46 -8.20
C ALA A 79 -19.11 9.71 -7.43
N GLN A 80 -19.24 9.70 -6.10
CA GLN A 80 -18.89 10.85 -5.27
C GLN A 80 -17.40 11.17 -5.30
N ILE A 81 -16.52 10.16 -5.22
CA ILE A 81 -15.08 10.39 -5.31
C ILE A 81 -14.68 10.92 -6.69
N THR A 82 -15.33 10.46 -7.76
CA THR A 82 -15.07 10.91 -9.13
C THR A 82 -15.40 12.40 -9.28
N VAL A 83 -16.52 12.85 -8.76
CA VAL A 83 -16.89 14.29 -8.76
C VAL A 83 -15.90 15.12 -7.94
N ILE A 84 -15.51 14.65 -6.76
CA ILE A 84 -14.51 15.33 -5.93
C ILE A 84 -13.16 15.43 -6.67
N THR A 85 -12.72 14.35 -7.28
CA THR A 85 -11.45 14.30 -8.02
C THR A 85 -11.47 15.23 -9.24
N ALA A 86 -12.58 15.28 -9.99
CA ALA A 86 -12.74 16.18 -11.13
C ALA A 86 -12.68 17.65 -10.70
N ARG A 87 -13.34 18.00 -9.61
CA ARG A 87 -13.28 19.35 -9.03
C ARG A 87 -11.86 19.73 -8.62
N LEU A 88 -11.17 18.81 -7.90
CA LEU A 88 -9.78 19.03 -7.49
C LEU A 88 -8.86 19.21 -8.70
N HIS A 89 -8.99 18.35 -9.72
CA HIS A 89 -8.20 18.48 -10.95
C HIS A 89 -8.43 19.84 -11.64
N SER A 90 -9.69 20.28 -11.77
CA SER A 90 -10.02 21.58 -12.33
C SER A 90 -9.35 22.72 -11.55
N LEU A 91 -9.50 22.74 -10.23
CA LEU A 91 -8.90 23.77 -9.36
C LEU A 91 -7.37 23.81 -9.43
N LEU A 92 -6.71 22.64 -9.44
CA LEU A 92 -5.24 22.55 -9.57
C LEU A 92 -4.71 22.99 -10.94
N ARG A 93 -5.56 23.04 -11.95
CA ARG A 93 -5.24 23.56 -13.30
C ARG A 93 -5.71 24.99 -13.54
N GLY A 94 -6.11 25.70 -12.47
CA GLY A 94 -6.55 27.11 -12.54
C GLY A 94 -8.01 27.30 -12.98
N GLY A 95 -8.79 26.22 -13.02
CA GLY A 95 -10.24 26.29 -13.21
C GLY A 95 -10.98 26.67 -11.92
N ASP A 96 -12.30 26.74 -11.97
CA ASP A 96 -13.19 27.13 -10.87
C ASP A 96 -13.76 25.96 -10.08
N GLY A 97 -13.47 24.71 -10.48
CA GLY A 97 -14.01 23.49 -9.89
C GLY A 97 -15.49 23.25 -10.19
N VAL A 98 -16.10 24.04 -11.07
CA VAL A 98 -17.51 23.87 -11.48
C VAL A 98 -17.58 22.91 -12.65
N LEU A 99 -18.36 21.84 -12.49
CA LEU A 99 -18.61 20.88 -13.57
C LEU A 99 -19.91 21.24 -14.27
N PRO A 100 -20.05 20.92 -15.58
CA PRO A 100 -21.31 21.10 -16.29
C PRO A 100 -22.48 20.39 -15.60
N ALA A 101 -23.69 20.88 -15.79
CA ALA A 101 -24.88 20.16 -15.37
C ALA A 101 -25.07 18.91 -16.23
N PRO A 102 -25.51 17.78 -15.66
CA PRO A 102 -25.84 16.58 -16.44
C PRO A 102 -26.99 16.84 -17.40
N GLY A 103 -27.00 16.18 -18.56
CA GLY A 103 -28.13 16.17 -19.47
C GLY A 103 -29.38 15.52 -18.85
N GLU A 104 -30.56 15.71 -19.50
CA GLU A 104 -31.84 15.24 -18.94
C GLU A 104 -31.91 13.73 -18.63
N SER A 105 -31.15 12.91 -19.36
CA SER A 105 -31.10 11.45 -19.18
C SER A 105 -29.76 10.94 -18.64
N GLU A 106 -28.86 11.83 -18.27
CA GLU A 106 -27.53 11.47 -17.79
C GLU A 106 -27.49 11.26 -16.28
N ALA A 107 -26.61 10.37 -15.84
CA ALA A 107 -26.33 10.22 -14.42
C ALA A 107 -25.67 11.52 -13.87
N TRP A 108 -26.04 11.92 -12.67
CA TRP A 108 -25.57 13.16 -12.04
C TRP A 108 -24.03 13.31 -11.98
N TYR A 109 -23.29 12.21 -12.04
CA TYR A 109 -21.84 12.16 -11.99
C TYR A 109 -21.18 12.10 -13.39
N GLN A 110 -21.96 11.92 -14.47
CA GLN A 110 -21.46 11.75 -15.82
C GLN A 110 -20.55 12.91 -16.27
N PRO A 111 -20.90 14.18 -16.00
CA PRO A 111 -19.98 15.30 -16.35
C PRO A 111 -18.61 15.22 -15.72
N ALA A 112 -18.48 14.60 -14.53
CA ALA A 112 -17.18 14.40 -13.88
C ALA A 112 -16.37 13.28 -14.55
N VAL A 113 -17.05 12.20 -14.95
CA VAL A 113 -16.43 11.11 -15.73
C VAL A 113 -15.90 11.63 -17.06
N ASP A 114 -16.71 12.38 -17.79
CA ASP A 114 -16.35 12.95 -19.11
C ASP A 114 -15.22 13.98 -18.98
N TYR A 115 -15.29 14.80 -17.95
CA TYR A 115 -14.23 15.76 -17.63
C TYR A 115 -12.89 15.07 -17.40
N LEU A 116 -12.83 14.06 -16.52
CA LEU A 116 -11.58 13.34 -16.22
C LEU A 116 -11.09 12.54 -17.44
N ASN A 117 -11.96 11.88 -18.20
CA ASN A 117 -11.58 11.19 -19.42
C ASN A 117 -10.94 12.12 -20.45
N SER A 118 -11.38 13.39 -20.50
CA SER A 118 -10.91 14.36 -21.47
C SER A 118 -9.66 15.13 -21.02
N HIS A 119 -9.40 15.26 -19.70
CA HIS A 119 -8.39 16.17 -19.16
C HIS A 119 -7.34 15.47 -18.29
N CYS A 120 -7.59 14.25 -17.82
CA CYS A 120 -6.65 13.49 -16.98
C CYS A 120 -5.97 12.39 -17.80
N GLU A 121 -4.64 12.40 -17.84
CA GLU A 121 -3.85 11.42 -18.61
C GLU A 121 -3.34 10.25 -17.73
N ASP A 122 -3.54 10.30 -16.42
CA ASP A 122 -3.07 9.27 -15.50
C ASP A 122 -3.80 7.94 -15.71
N ASP A 123 -3.02 6.87 -15.92
CA ASP A 123 -3.56 5.55 -16.22
C ASP A 123 -4.35 4.96 -15.05
N SER A 124 -3.97 5.24 -13.80
CA SER A 124 -4.69 4.75 -12.62
C SER A 124 -6.09 5.36 -12.52
N VAL A 125 -6.21 6.67 -12.82
CA VAL A 125 -7.51 7.34 -12.89
C VAL A 125 -8.36 6.74 -14.01
N ARG A 126 -7.79 6.57 -15.20
CA ARG A 126 -8.49 5.97 -16.36
C ARG A 126 -8.97 4.55 -16.06
N GLU A 127 -8.15 3.72 -15.42
CA GLU A 127 -8.56 2.35 -15.04
C GLU A 127 -9.72 2.34 -14.01
N ILE A 128 -9.73 3.31 -13.09
CA ILE A 128 -10.85 3.46 -12.16
C ILE A 128 -12.11 3.92 -12.90
N LEU A 129 -12.00 4.85 -13.84
CA LEU A 129 -13.15 5.34 -14.62
C LEU A 129 -13.78 4.23 -15.49
N LYS A 130 -13.00 3.30 -16.03
CA LYS A 130 -13.54 2.12 -16.76
C LYS A 130 -14.48 1.24 -15.92
N ARG A 131 -14.48 1.39 -14.59
CA ARG A 131 -15.41 0.65 -13.73
C ARG A 131 -16.86 1.10 -13.88
N PHE A 132 -17.11 2.31 -14.37
CA PHE A 132 -18.45 2.80 -14.69
C PHE A 132 -19.09 2.07 -15.87
N ASP A 133 -18.28 1.54 -16.79
CA ASP A 133 -18.75 0.80 -17.97
C ASP A 133 -19.05 -0.69 -17.69
N ARG A 134 -18.70 -1.18 -16.48
CA ARG A 134 -18.90 -2.59 -16.14
C ARG A 134 -20.33 -2.85 -15.68
N THR A 135 -21.06 -3.61 -16.44
CA THR A 135 -22.46 -4.00 -16.14
C THR A 135 -22.61 -4.90 -14.91
N THR A 136 -21.53 -5.52 -14.46
CA THR A 136 -21.52 -6.49 -13.34
C THR A 136 -21.25 -5.83 -11.97
N LEU A 137 -20.83 -4.56 -11.96
CA LEU A 137 -20.48 -3.82 -10.74
C LEU A 137 -21.07 -2.40 -10.82
N ASP A 138 -22.00 -2.09 -9.94
CA ASP A 138 -22.50 -0.71 -9.77
C ASP A 138 -21.46 0.13 -8.98
N PHE A 139 -20.36 0.47 -9.65
CA PHE A 139 -19.29 1.27 -9.04
C PHE A 139 -19.80 2.64 -8.56
N ALA A 140 -20.74 3.22 -9.27
CA ALA A 140 -21.30 4.53 -8.93
C ALA A 140 -21.88 4.56 -7.51
N ASN A 141 -22.58 3.50 -7.09
CA ASN A 141 -23.23 3.39 -5.80
C ASN A 141 -22.46 2.53 -4.78
N THR A 142 -21.39 1.87 -5.21
CA THR A 142 -20.56 1.06 -4.31
C THR A 142 -19.68 1.96 -3.42
N PRO A 143 -19.56 1.67 -2.11
CA PRO A 143 -18.63 2.36 -1.23
C PRO A 143 -17.20 2.28 -1.77
N CYS A 144 -16.55 3.43 -1.84
CA CYS A 144 -15.17 3.53 -2.30
C CYS A 144 -14.19 3.10 -1.20
N THR A 145 -13.12 2.40 -1.58
CA THR A 145 -12.02 2.08 -0.66
C THR A 145 -11.07 3.26 -0.49
N ARG A 146 -10.33 3.26 0.63
CA ARG A 146 -9.30 4.27 0.90
C ARG A 146 -8.25 4.29 -0.22
N PHE A 147 -7.81 3.12 -0.69
CA PHE A 147 -6.86 3.00 -1.78
C PHE A 147 -7.37 3.62 -3.09
N CYS A 148 -8.61 3.31 -3.47
CA CYS A 148 -9.20 3.86 -4.69
C CYS A 148 -9.17 5.40 -4.69
N PHE A 149 -9.49 6.02 -3.55
CA PHE A 149 -9.47 7.47 -3.44
C PHE A 149 -8.05 8.05 -3.49
N VAL A 150 -7.09 7.44 -2.77
CA VAL A 150 -5.67 7.85 -2.81
C VAL A 150 -5.11 7.75 -4.23
N ALA A 151 -5.42 6.68 -4.96
CA ALA A 151 -5.00 6.51 -6.34
C ALA A 151 -5.56 7.62 -7.25
N MET A 152 -6.85 7.96 -7.11
CA MET A 152 -7.46 9.05 -7.86
C MET A 152 -6.85 10.42 -7.50
N LEU A 153 -6.63 10.69 -6.22
CA LEU A 153 -6.03 11.96 -5.79
C LEU A 153 -4.59 12.10 -6.31
N ALA A 154 -3.79 11.04 -6.20
CA ALA A 154 -2.40 11.05 -6.68
C ALA A 154 -2.32 11.29 -8.19
N GLY A 155 -3.21 10.67 -8.97
CA GLY A 155 -3.22 10.79 -10.43
C GLY A 155 -3.65 12.16 -10.97
N VAL A 156 -4.24 13.04 -10.13
CA VAL A 156 -4.63 14.40 -10.54
C VAL A 156 -3.67 15.48 -10.03
N LEU A 157 -2.73 15.14 -9.16
CA LEU A 157 -1.73 16.11 -8.70
C LEU A 157 -0.77 16.48 -9.84
N PRO A 158 -0.45 17.77 -10.02
CA PRO A 158 0.46 18.21 -11.07
C PRO A 158 1.92 17.82 -10.79
N ASP A 159 2.29 17.77 -9.51
CA ASP A 159 3.65 17.51 -9.03
C ASP A 159 3.62 16.64 -7.76
N PRO A 160 4.71 15.91 -7.48
CA PRO A 160 4.87 15.20 -6.22
C PRO A 160 4.80 16.16 -5.03
N LEU A 161 4.10 15.74 -3.97
CA LEU A 161 4.02 16.53 -2.75
C LEU A 161 5.37 16.53 -2.00
N PRO A 162 5.81 17.67 -1.43
CA PRO A 162 7.03 17.70 -0.63
C PRO A 162 6.88 16.83 0.62
N ALA A 163 7.91 16.03 0.91
CA ALA A 163 7.97 15.22 2.11
C ALA A 163 8.27 16.09 3.33
N ILE A 164 7.52 15.87 4.42
CA ILE A 164 7.69 16.49 5.73
C ILE A 164 7.87 15.47 6.84
N ASN A 165 7.67 14.17 6.54
CA ASN A 165 7.85 13.05 7.47
C ASN A 165 8.84 12.04 6.90
N GLU A 166 9.66 11.45 7.78
CA GLU A 166 10.61 10.39 7.44
C GLU A 166 9.94 9.02 7.55
N VAL A 167 8.95 8.76 6.69
CA VAL A 167 8.30 7.45 6.60
C VAL A 167 9.02 6.62 5.54
N ARG A 168 9.64 5.51 5.97
CA ARG A 168 10.35 4.60 5.07
C ARG A 168 9.39 3.64 4.38
N ILE A 169 8.46 3.08 5.13
CA ILE A 169 7.47 2.11 4.65
C ILE A 169 6.13 2.31 5.37
N VAL A 170 5.03 2.02 4.68
CA VAL A 170 3.70 1.87 5.26
C VAL A 170 3.50 0.38 5.57
N PRO A 171 3.12 0.00 6.81
CA PRO A 171 3.21 -1.39 7.26
C PRO A 171 2.29 -2.37 6.54
N ASP A 172 1.22 -1.89 5.94
CA ASP A 172 0.20 -2.69 5.23
C ASP A 172 -0.02 -2.24 3.76
N SER A 173 0.91 -1.45 3.21
CA SER A 173 0.88 -1.04 1.81
C SER A 173 2.28 -0.89 1.23
N THR A 174 2.49 -1.42 0.03
CA THR A 174 3.72 -1.21 -0.76
C THR A 174 3.52 -0.20 -1.90
N ASP A 175 2.34 0.42 -1.99
CA ASP A 175 2.05 1.40 -3.03
C ASP A 175 2.80 2.72 -2.79
N THR A 176 3.56 3.14 -3.79
CA THR A 176 4.41 4.33 -3.70
C THR A 176 3.61 5.63 -3.55
N ARG A 177 2.36 5.69 -4.05
CA ARG A 177 1.46 6.83 -3.91
C ARG A 177 0.98 6.96 -2.46
N VAL A 178 0.65 5.84 -1.83
CA VAL A 178 0.30 5.79 -0.40
C VAL A 178 1.48 6.29 0.42
N LEU A 179 2.69 5.74 0.18
CA LEU A 179 3.91 6.17 0.87
C LEU A 179 4.19 7.68 0.69
N ALA A 180 4.02 8.20 -0.53
CA ALA A 180 4.19 9.63 -0.80
C ALA A 180 3.22 10.50 0.01
N PHE A 181 1.97 10.07 0.18
CA PHE A 181 0.97 10.78 0.99
C PHE A 181 1.27 10.74 2.49
N TYR A 182 1.85 9.65 3.00
CA TYR A 182 2.37 9.60 4.37
C TYR A 182 3.54 10.56 4.56
N ARG A 183 4.51 10.53 3.64
CA ARG A 183 5.66 11.44 3.68
C ARG A 183 5.25 12.91 3.60
N ALA A 184 4.22 13.22 2.83
CA ALA A 184 3.67 14.57 2.73
C ALA A 184 2.77 14.98 3.91
N GLY A 185 2.47 14.10 4.86
CA GLY A 185 1.58 14.39 5.98
C GLY A 185 0.09 14.51 5.63
N VAL A 186 -0.30 14.04 4.45
CA VAL A 186 -1.71 13.93 4.03
C VAL A 186 -2.37 12.74 4.71
N LEU A 187 -1.65 11.62 4.81
CA LEU A 187 -2.03 10.40 5.55
C LEU A 187 -1.15 10.26 6.79
N ASN A 188 -1.70 9.62 7.84
CA ASN A 188 -0.96 9.26 9.05
C ASN A 188 -1.37 7.88 9.59
N GLY A 189 -2.25 7.15 8.89
CA GLY A 189 -2.81 5.88 9.34
C GLY A 189 -3.98 6.01 10.31
N SER A 190 -4.55 4.87 10.67
CA SER A 190 -5.68 4.75 11.61
C SER A 190 -5.24 4.50 13.06
N ASP A 191 -3.96 4.21 13.26
CA ASP A 191 -3.36 3.89 14.57
C ASP A 191 -1.90 4.40 14.67
N ALA A 192 -1.26 4.15 15.79
CA ALA A 192 0.12 4.56 16.04
C ALA A 192 1.16 3.81 15.18
N TRP A 193 0.78 2.72 14.55
CA TRP A 193 1.64 1.93 13.66
C TRP A 193 1.59 2.45 12.22
N GLY A 194 0.59 3.30 11.90
CA GLY A 194 0.38 3.81 10.56
C GLY A 194 -0.37 2.86 9.66
N THR A 195 -1.31 2.07 10.18
CA THR A 195 -2.16 1.19 9.38
C THR A 195 -2.95 2.00 8.35
N PHE A 196 -2.79 1.71 7.07
CA PHE A 196 -3.49 2.39 5.98
C PHE A 196 -4.90 1.83 5.79
N GLY A 197 -5.06 0.51 5.72
CA GLY A 197 -6.32 -0.16 5.48
C GLY A 197 -6.81 0.04 4.04
N GLU A 198 -6.08 -0.48 3.05
CA GLU A 198 -6.36 -0.26 1.61
C GLU A 198 -7.80 -0.55 1.21
N SER A 199 -8.35 -1.67 1.67
CA SER A 199 -9.70 -2.15 1.33
C SER A 199 -10.79 -1.54 2.21
N ALA A 200 -10.44 -0.81 3.28
CA ALA A 200 -11.42 -0.17 4.15
C ALA A 200 -12.25 0.88 3.41
N SER A 201 -13.55 0.90 3.66
CA SER A 201 -14.45 1.92 3.10
C SER A 201 -14.06 3.32 3.56
N LEU A 202 -14.01 4.27 2.64
CA LEU A 202 -13.65 5.65 2.92
C LEU A 202 -14.85 6.43 3.44
N THR A 203 -14.78 6.94 4.68
CA THR A 203 -15.81 7.84 5.19
C THR A 203 -15.63 9.26 4.67
N ARG A 204 -16.73 10.04 4.62
CA ARG A 204 -16.73 11.44 4.21
C ARG A 204 -15.84 12.30 5.08
N GLY A 205 -15.80 12.04 6.39
CA GLY A 205 -14.89 12.74 7.33
C GLY A 205 -13.42 12.46 7.04
N ALA A 206 -13.06 11.19 6.76
CA ALA A 206 -11.68 10.81 6.40
C ALA A 206 -11.27 11.43 5.05
N ALA A 207 -12.15 11.43 4.06
CA ALA A 207 -11.91 12.10 2.78
C ALA A 207 -11.71 13.61 2.94
N ALA A 208 -12.54 14.26 3.78
CA ALA A 208 -12.38 15.68 4.09
C ALA A 208 -11.01 15.99 4.70
N ALA A 209 -10.51 15.13 5.61
CA ALA A 209 -9.19 15.31 6.19
C ALA A 209 -8.07 15.18 5.14
N MET A 210 -8.14 14.19 4.25
CA MET A 210 -7.16 14.01 3.17
C MET A 210 -7.16 15.22 2.22
N LEU A 211 -8.34 15.65 1.77
CA LEU A 211 -8.50 16.77 0.86
C LEU A 211 -8.09 18.11 1.49
N ALA A 212 -8.42 18.33 2.76
CA ALA A 212 -8.03 19.55 3.47
C ALA A 212 -6.51 19.68 3.57
N ARG A 213 -5.81 18.58 3.88
CA ARG A 213 -4.35 18.54 3.94
C ARG A 213 -3.68 18.66 2.56
N LEU A 214 -4.39 18.30 1.49
CA LEU A 214 -3.96 18.58 0.13
C LEU A 214 -4.18 20.06 -0.22
N ALA A 215 -5.35 20.59 0.08
CA ALA A 215 -5.72 21.96 -0.25
C ALA A 215 -4.92 23.00 0.54
N ASP A 216 -4.69 22.75 1.83
CA ASP A 216 -4.00 23.61 2.77
C ASP A 216 -2.80 22.89 3.40
N PRO A 217 -1.57 23.14 2.91
CA PRO A 217 -0.35 22.54 3.47
C PRO A 217 -0.14 22.78 4.96
N ALA A 218 -0.70 23.85 5.54
CA ALA A 218 -0.59 24.12 6.97
C ALA A 218 -1.34 23.10 7.84
N GLN A 219 -2.26 22.32 7.25
CA GLN A 219 -2.99 21.26 7.94
C GLN A 219 -2.32 19.87 7.83
N ARG A 220 -1.21 19.78 7.09
CA ARG A 220 -0.44 18.53 6.99
C ARG A 220 0.14 18.13 8.34
N LEU A 221 0.18 16.83 8.61
CA LEU A 221 0.59 16.30 9.90
C LEU A 221 2.08 15.95 9.90
N THR A 222 2.76 16.32 10.97
CA THR A 222 4.09 15.80 11.31
C THR A 222 3.91 14.72 12.39
N PHE A 223 4.48 13.53 12.18
CA PHE A 223 4.32 12.38 13.09
C PHE A 223 5.50 11.41 12.96
N THR A 224 5.59 10.48 13.92
CA THR A 224 6.48 9.31 13.88
C THR A 224 5.65 8.06 14.08
N LEU A 225 5.85 7.06 13.22
CA LEU A 225 5.15 5.78 13.31
C LEU A 225 5.93 4.82 14.22
N LYS A 226 5.20 3.95 14.93
CA LYS A 226 5.79 2.79 15.60
C LYS A 226 6.13 1.74 14.55
N SER A 227 7.23 1.02 14.72
CA SER A 227 7.57 -0.17 13.93
C SER A 227 7.18 -1.43 14.70
N LEU A 228 6.75 -2.47 13.98
CA LEU A 228 6.55 -3.81 14.49
C LEU A 228 7.72 -4.70 14.07
N ASP A 229 8.23 -5.51 14.99
CA ASP A 229 9.17 -6.61 14.72
C ASP A 229 8.54 -7.90 15.24
N LEU A 230 8.12 -8.80 14.35
CA LEU A 230 7.43 -10.04 14.74
C LEU A 230 8.25 -10.91 15.68
N CYS A 231 9.57 -10.96 15.49
CA CYS A 231 10.43 -11.77 16.38
C CYS A 231 10.44 -11.19 17.79
N ARG A 232 10.71 -9.89 17.93
CA ARG A 232 10.86 -9.23 19.25
C ARG A 232 9.54 -8.95 19.91
N ASP A 233 8.58 -8.40 19.16
CA ASP A 233 7.33 -7.89 19.74
C ASP A 233 6.28 -8.99 19.92
N VAL A 234 6.27 -10.01 19.04
CA VAL A 234 5.29 -11.10 19.05
C VAL A 234 5.89 -12.39 19.61
N LEU A 235 6.98 -12.90 19.03
CA LEU A 235 7.60 -14.14 19.52
C LEU A 235 8.33 -13.91 20.86
N GLY A 236 8.89 -12.72 21.09
CA GLY A 236 9.64 -12.37 22.29
C GLY A 236 11.09 -12.90 22.28
N ILE A 237 11.68 -13.06 21.11
CA ILE A 237 13.03 -13.61 20.88
C ILE A 237 13.81 -12.77 19.89
N ALA A 238 15.14 -12.98 19.84
CA ALA A 238 15.98 -12.34 18.84
C ALA A 238 15.73 -12.94 17.43
N PRO A 239 15.83 -12.14 16.36
CA PRO A 239 15.57 -12.59 14.98
C PRO A 239 16.47 -13.75 14.51
N ASP A 240 17.71 -13.80 15.00
CA ASP A 240 18.71 -14.83 14.69
C ASP A 240 18.58 -16.11 15.54
N THR A 241 17.62 -16.18 16.45
CA THR A 241 17.38 -17.37 17.27
C THR A 241 16.91 -18.52 16.37
N ALA A 242 17.63 -19.64 16.36
CA ALA A 242 17.21 -20.83 15.61
C ALA A 242 15.92 -21.42 16.19
N LEU A 243 14.88 -21.56 15.38
CA LEU A 243 13.60 -22.17 15.76
C LEU A 243 13.40 -23.58 15.21
N LEU A 244 14.01 -23.87 14.07
CA LEU A 244 13.86 -25.13 13.38
C LEU A 244 15.23 -25.56 12.84
N THR A 245 15.55 -26.85 12.91
CA THR A 245 16.69 -27.43 12.19
C THR A 245 16.15 -28.36 11.10
N VAL A 246 16.56 -28.12 9.84
CA VAL A 246 16.14 -28.93 8.68
C VAL A 246 17.35 -29.33 7.89
N SER A 247 17.54 -30.64 7.69
CA SER A 247 18.69 -31.20 6.97
C SER A 247 20.04 -30.73 7.53
N GLY A 248 20.11 -30.48 8.84
CA GLY A 248 21.32 -30.01 9.54
C GLY A 248 21.59 -28.51 9.44
N GLU A 249 20.70 -27.74 8.85
CA GLU A 249 20.76 -26.27 8.81
C GLU A 249 19.75 -25.66 9.77
N ASP A 250 20.19 -24.68 10.56
CA ASP A 250 19.33 -23.95 11.49
C ASP A 250 18.58 -22.84 10.79
N ILE A 251 17.26 -22.79 10.99
CA ILE A 251 16.35 -21.78 10.44
C ILE A 251 16.09 -20.73 11.51
N PRO A 252 16.53 -19.49 11.32
CA PRO A 252 16.34 -18.43 12.29
C PRO A 252 14.89 -17.97 12.38
N ALA A 253 14.55 -17.39 13.52
CA ALA A 253 13.22 -16.88 13.81
C ALA A 253 12.72 -15.90 12.73
N GLU A 254 13.57 -15.02 12.20
CA GLU A 254 13.17 -14.04 11.20
C GLU A 254 12.65 -14.65 9.88
N LEU A 255 13.09 -15.87 9.54
CA LEU A 255 12.60 -16.58 8.36
C LEU A 255 11.36 -17.45 8.65
N PHE A 256 11.09 -17.75 9.93
CA PHE A 256 10.02 -18.65 10.35
C PHE A 256 8.85 -17.93 11.05
N ALA A 257 9.07 -16.73 11.59
CA ALA A 257 8.10 -15.99 12.41
C ALA A 257 6.76 -15.73 11.69
N GLU A 258 6.82 -15.33 10.43
CA GLU A 258 5.62 -15.06 9.64
C GLU A 258 4.71 -16.27 9.56
N GLN A 259 5.28 -17.44 9.26
CA GLN A 259 4.50 -18.67 9.15
C GLN A 259 3.98 -19.16 10.49
N LEU A 260 4.80 -19.08 11.54
CA LEU A 260 4.36 -19.46 12.89
C LEU A 260 3.20 -18.57 13.37
N CYS A 261 3.29 -17.25 13.17
CA CYS A 261 2.20 -16.33 13.50
C CYS A 261 0.94 -16.60 12.67
N THR A 262 1.09 -16.90 11.38
CA THR A 262 -0.02 -17.25 10.49
C THR A 262 -0.72 -18.51 10.96
N SER A 263 0.02 -19.56 11.25
CA SER A 263 -0.52 -20.83 11.73
C SER A 263 -1.16 -20.67 13.11
N LEU A 264 -0.58 -19.89 14.02
CA LEU A 264 -1.19 -19.58 15.33
C LEU A 264 -2.54 -18.86 15.18
N TYR A 265 -2.67 -17.95 14.22
CA TYR A 265 -3.93 -17.30 13.93
C TYR A 265 -4.96 -18.29 13.37
N GLN A 266 -4.60 -19.08 12.37
CA GLN A 266 -5.49 -20.05 11.69
C GLN A 266 -5.98 -21.16 12.62
N TRP A 267 -5.13 -21.62 13.54
CA TRP A 267 -5.45 -22.65 14.52
C TRP A 267 -5.95 -22.09 15.86
N GLU A 268 -6.35 -20.80 15.90
CA GLU A 268 -6.92 -20.12 17.07
C GLU A 268 -6.10 -20.32 18.36
N GLY A 269 -4.76 -20.31 18.23
CA GLY A 269 -3.83 -20.48 19.35
C GLY A 269 -3.64 -21.93 19.81
N SER A 270 -4.11 -22.95 19.06
CA SER A 270 -3.78 -24.36 19.30
C SER A 270 -2.30 -24.60 19.03
N ALA A 271 -1.47 -24.54 20.07
CA ALA A 271 -0.01 -24.58 19.99
C ALA A 271 0.54 -25.74 19.15
N LYS A 272 0.07 -26.97 19.42
CA LYS A 272 0.55 -28.18 18.73
C LYS A 272 0.21 -28.17 17.22
N ASN A 273 -1.01 -27.78 16.89
CA ASN A 273 -1.45 -27.76 15.48
C ASN A 273 -0.74 -26.64 14.73
N ALA A 274 -0.65 -25.45 15.33
CA ALA A 274 0.03 -24.31 14.73
C ALA A 274 1.52 -24.56 14.47
N GLN A 275 2.22 -25.16 15.45
CA GLN A 275 3.64 -25.51 15.29
C GLN A 275 3.83 -26.55 14.17
N THR A 276 3.01 -27.61 14.14
CA THR A 276 3.09 -28.63 13.10
C THR A 276 2.80 -28.04 11.73
N ASP A 277 1.75 -27.24 11.61
CA ASP A 277 1.36 -26.58 10.37
C ASP A 277 2.46 -25.63 9.86
N ALA A 278 3.04 -24.82 10.74
CA ALA A 278 4.12 -23.90 10.38
C ALA A 278 5.37 -24.63 9.85
N ILE A 279 5.75 -25.74 10.50
CA ILE A 279 6.89 -26.57 10.08
C ILE A 279 6.63 -27.19 8.71
N LEU A 280 5.44 -27.79 8.51
CA LEU A 280 5.07 -28.40 7.23
C LEU A 280 5.02 -27.34 6.13
N PHE A 281 4.39 -26.19 6.39
CA PHE A 281 4.34 -25.12 5.39
C PHE A 281 5.75 -24.67 4.98
N TRP A 282 6.66 -24.48 5.93
CA TRP A 282 8.03 -24.09 5.63
C TRP A 282 8.73 -25.15 4.77
N CYS A 283 8.59 -26.45 5.12
CA CYS A 283 9.18 -27.57 4.41
C CYS A 283 8.63 -27.78 2.99
N TYR A 284 7.39 -27.36 2.72
CA TYR A 284 6.76 -27.54 1.40
C TYR A 284 6.79 -26.30 0.53
N HIS A 285 6.87 -25.08 1.11
CA HIS A 285 6.63 -23.85 0.36
C HIS A 285 7.73 -22.78 0.47
N GLN A 286 8.68 -22.94 1.39
CA GLN A 286 9.72 -21.91 1.58
C GLN A 286 11.14 -22.49 1.47
N GLY A 287 11.48 -23.48 2.30
CA GLY A 287 12.82 -24.04 2.37
C GLY A 287 13.30 -24.85 1.15
N PRO A 288 12.41 -25.65 0.49
CA PRO A 288 12.86 -26.59 -0.54
C PRO A 288 13.59 -25.96 -1.71
N PHE A 289 13.23 -24.72 -2.09
CA PHE A 289 13.83 -24.05 -3.24
C PHE A 289 15.29 -23.75 -3.03
N HIS A 290 15.70 -23.31 -1.85
CA HIS A 290 17.09 -23.02 -1.49
C HIS A 290 17.92 -24.30 -1.38
N VAL A 291 17.38 -25.31 -0.70
CA VAL A 291 18.08 -26.60 -0.50
C VAL A 291 18.26 -27.31 -1.85
N MET A 292 17.22 -27.41 -2.66
CA MET A 292 17.29 -28.05 -3.96
C MET A 292 18.23 -27.33 -4.93
N ALA A 293 18.23 -26.01 -4.96
CA ALA A 293 19.12 -25.21 -5.78
C ALA A 293 20.60 -25.44 -5.40
N LYS A 294 20.90 -25.47 -4.09
CA LYS A 294 22.23 -25.77 -3.56
C LYS A 294 22.71 -27.15 -4.02
N ASP A 295 21.88 -28.19 -3.90
CA ASP A 295 22.22 -29.56 -4.33
C ASP A 295 22.41 -29.67 -5.84
N LEU A 296 21.69 -28.90 -6.63
CA LEU A 296 21.83 -28.85 -8.08
C LEU A 296 22.95 -27.94 -8.56
N GLY A 297 23.65 -27.25 -7.66
CA GLY A 297 24.69 -26.28 -7.98
C GLY A 297 24.17 -25.04 -8.71
N ILE A 298 22.89 -24.70 -8.48
CA ILE A 298 22.24 -23.51 -9.04
C ILE A 298 22.40 -22.37 -8.06
N SER A 299 22.92 -21.25 -8.54
CA SER A 299 23.04 -20.00 -7.77
C SER A 299 22.46 -18.84 -8.56
N ILE A 300 21.93 -17.87 -7.84
CA ILE A 300 21.49 -16.60 -8.42
C ILE A 300 22.74 -15.79 -8.78
N PRO A 301 22.81 -15.18 -9.97
CA PRO A 301 23.92 -14.30 -10.33
C PRO A 301 24.11 -13.16 -9.31
N THR A 302 25.36 -12.75 -9.06
CA THR A 302 25.67 -11.74 -8.02
C THR A 302 24.92 -10.42 -8.23
N GLU A 303 24.84 -9.93 -9.47
CA GLU A 303 24.13 -8.70 -9.81
C GLU A 303 22.63 -8.80 -9.47
N GLU A 304 22.04 -9.97 -9.68
CA GLU A 304 20.62 -10.23 -9.38
C GLU A 304 20.41 -10.40 -7.86
N GLN A 305 21.37 -10.99 -7.13
CA GLN A 305 21.35 -11.04 -5.66
C GLN A 305 21.40 -9.63 -5.05
N GLU A 306 22.29 -8.77 -5.54
CA GLU A 306 22.38 -7.38 -5.10
C GLU A 306 21.08 -6.61 -5.36
N ALA A 307 20.46 -6.81 -6.52
CA ALA A 307 19.16 -6.21 -6.84
C ALA A 307 18.05 -6.69 -5.89
N LEU A 308 17.98 -8.00 -5.61
CA LEU A 308 17.02 -8.58 -4.68
C LEU A 308 17.22 -8.07 -3.24
N GLN A 309 18.48 -7.89 -2.83
CA GLN A 309 18.80 -7.32 -1.53
C GLN A 309 18.30 -5.88 -1.41
N LEU A 310 18.56 -5.04 -2.40
CA LEU A 310 18.08 -3.65 -2.42
C LEU A 310 16.55 -3.58 -2.35
N GLU A 311 15.86 -4.39 -3.17
CA GLU A 311 14.40 -4.47 -3.12
C GLU A 311 13.89 -4.96 -1.75
N ALA A 312 14.57 -5.93 -1.12
CA ALA A 312 14.19 -6.42 0.19
C ALA A 312 14.41 -5.36 1.29
N GLU A 313 15.48 -4.56 1.18
CA GLU A 313 15.74 -3.44 2.08
C GLU A 313 14.67 -2.35 1.96
N GLU A 314 14.17 -2.09 0.74
CA GLU A 314 13.09 -1.13 0.51
C GLU A 314 11.78 -1.53 1.22
N ILE A 315 11.44 -2.82 1.19
CA ILE A 315 10.20 -3.34 1.80
C ILE A 315 10.38 -3.90 3.22
N GLY A 316 11.60 -3.90 3.76
CA GLY A 316 11.87 -4.34 5.12
C GLY A 316 11.09 -3.53 6.16
N GLY A 317 10.30 -4.20 7.00
CA GLY A 317 9.31 -3.62 7.91
C GLY A 317 7.85 -3.78 7.46
N TYR A 318 7.60 -4.09 6.17
CA TYR A 318 6.28 -4.46 5.70
C TYR A 318 5.79 -5.70 6.45
N LEU A 319 4.58 -5.64 7.01
CA LEU A 319 4.02 -6.65 7.92
C LEU A 319 4.86 -6.95 9.17
N GLY A 320 5.79 -6.08 9.54
CA GLY A 320 6.70 -6.33 10.67
C GLY A 320 7.79 -7.37 10.38
N LEU A 321 8.07 -7.63 9.11
CA LEU A 321 9.04 -8.62 8.63
C LEU A 321 10.36 -7.97 8.22
N SER A 322 11.49 -8.65 8.48
CA SER A 322 12.82 -8.14 8.17
C SER A 322 13.12 -8.10 6.66
N ALA A 323 14.14 -7.32 6.27
CA ALA A 323 14.67 -7.38 4.91
C ALA A 323 15.18 -8.78 4.56
N ALA A 324 15.84 -9.48 5.51
CA ALA A 324 16.33 -10.84 5.31
C ALA A 324 15.19 -11.83 4.97
N TYR A 325 14.02 -11.71 5.62
CA TYR A 325 12.85 -12.50 5.26
C TYR A 325 12.41 -12.23 3.82
N TRP A 326 12.32 -10.97 3.42
CA TRP A 326 11.87 -10.63 2.07
C TRP A 326 12.87 -11.05 1.00
N GLN A 327 14.18 -10.91 1.26
CA GLN A 327 15.22 -11.40 0.37
C GLN A 327 15.10 -12.92 0.18
N PHE A 328 15.04 -13.67 1.28
CA PHE A 328 14.86 -15.14 1.26
C PHE A 328 13.64 -15.56 0.43
N ARG A 329 12.50 -14.89 0.61
CA ARG A 329 11.27 -15.18 -0.14
C ARG A 329 11.43 -14.92 -1.64
N LYS A 330 12.02 -13.79 -2.03
CA LYS A 330 12.25 -13.42 -3.43
C LYS A 330 13.25 -14.35 -4.11
N GLU A 331 14.34 -14.67 -3.43
CA GLU A 331 15.33 -15.65 -3.90
C GLU A 331 14.66 -17.03 -4.12
N GLY A 332 13.85 -17.49 -3.19
CA GLY A 332 13.11 -18.76 -3.32
C GLY A 332 12.24 -18.81 -4.57
N ILE A 333 11.50 -17.75 -4.87
CA ILE A 333 10.67 -17.65 -6.08
C ILE A 333 11.52 -17.73 -7.35
N LEU A 334 12.65 -17.01 -7.38
CA LEU A 334 13.56 -17.02 -8.53
C LEU A 334 14.21 -18.38 -8.73
N LEU A 335 14.73 -18.98 -7.66
CA LEU A 335 15.34 -20.32 -7.69
C LEU A 335 14.35 -21.38 -8.17
N ASN A 336 13.09 -21.32 -7.71
CA ASN A 336 12.02 -22.19 -8.19
C ASN A 336 11.85 -22.09 -9.71
N GLY A 337 11.78 -20.88 -10.25
CA GLY A 337 11.70 -20.63 -11.71
C GLY A 337 12.91 -21.15 -12.47
N MET A 338 14.11 -20.88 -11.97
CA MET A 338 15.39 -21.33 -12.60
C MET A 338 15.46 -22.86 -12.65
N MET A 339 15.11 -23.56 -11.57
CA MET A 339 15.10 -25.01 -11.51
C MET A 339 14.09 -25.62 -12.45
N ASN A 340 12.83 -25.11 -12.44
CA ASN A 340 11.82 -25.58 -13.37
C ASN A 340 12.26 -25.42 -14.84
N ASN A 341 12.84 -24.27 -15.19
CA ASN A 341 13.36 -24.01 -16.54
C ASN A 341 14.50 -24.98 -16.92
N LEU A 342 15.36 -25.34 -15.97
CA LEU A 342 16.43 -26.32 -16.21
C LEU A 342 15.86 -27.71 -16.58
N TYR A 343 14.82 -28.15 -15.89
CA TYR A 343 14.15 -29.43 -16.18
C TYR A 343 13.39 -29.39 -17.52
N VAL A 344 12.70 -28.30 -17.81
CA VAL A 344 12.01 -28.07 -19.08
C VAL A 344 12.99 -28.03 -20.24
N ALA A 345 14.18 -27.42 -20.07
CA ALA A 345 15.21 -27.39 -21.10
C ALA A 345 15.78 -28.77 -21.44
N LYS A 346 15.79 -29.69 -20.46
CA LYS A 346 16.23 -31.10 -20.68
C LYS A 346 15.16 -31.95 -21.39
N ASP A 347 13.90 -31.74 -21.06
CA ASP A 347 12.76 -32.39 -21.69
C ASP A 347 11.56 -31.44 -21.71
N TRP A 348 11.33 -30.80 -22.84
CA TRP A 348 10.27 -29.79 -22.99
C TRP A 348 8.85 -30.33 -22.77
N LYS A 349 8.63 -31.66 -22.94
CA LYS A 349 7.31 -32.29 -22.74
C LYS A 349 7.02 -32.66 -21.29
N ASN A 350 8.02 -33.21 -20.61
CA ASN A 350 7.84 -33.82 -19.30
C ASN A 350 8.65 -33.15 -18.20
N GLY A 351 9.52 -32.19 -18.53
CA GLY A 351 10.46 -31.57 -17.61
C GLY A 351 9.79 -30.90 -16.42
N SER A 352 8.69 -30.17 -16.64
CA SER A 352 7.95 -29.55 -15.53
C SER A 352 7.38 -30.59 -14.57
N ALA A 353 6.80 -31.68 -15.07
CA ALA A 353 6.31 -32.77 -14.22
C ALA A 353 7.45 -33.47 -13.47
N ALA A 354 8.58 -33.68 -14.12
CA ALA A 354 9.79 -34.26 -13.49
C ALA A 354 10.33 -33.34 -12.37
N TYR A 355 10.32 -32.02 -12.60
CA TYR A 355 10.67 -31.04 -11.59
C TYR A 355 9.77 -31.13 -10.37
N HIS A 356 8.46 -31.08 -10.54
CA HIS A 356 7.52 -31.13 -9.42
C HIS A 356 7.61 -32.46 -8.65
N ASN A 357 7.75 -33.59 -9.33
CA ASN A 357 7.96 -34.89 -8.67
C ASN A 357 9.25 -34.95 -7.84
N GLU A 358 10.33 -34.31 -8.29
CA GLU A 358 11.57 -34.21 -7.52
C GLU A 358 11.42 -33.26 -6.34
N LEU A 359 10.77 -32.13 -6.55
CA LEU A 359 10.47 -31.16 -5.51
C LEU A 359 9.62 -31.80 -4.38
N ASP A 360 8.55 -32.53 -4.73
CA ASP A 360 7.67 -33.19 -3.76
C ASP A 360 8.46 -34.20 -2.88
N LYS A 361 9.33 -35.02 -3.48
CA LYS A 361 10.20 -35.93 -2.72
C LYS A 361 11.09 -35.21 -1.73
N ARG A 362 11.64 -34.06 -2.13
CA ARG A 362 12.49 -33.25 -1.25
C ARG A 362 11.69 -32.59 -0.13
N CYS A 363 10.50 -32.10 -0.42
CA CYS A 363 9.57 -31.58 0.58
C CYS A 363 9.24 -32.64 1.64
N GLU A 364 8.90 -33.86 1.21
CA GLU A 364 8.63 -34.99 2.10
C GLU A 364 9.85 -35.33 2.97
N ALA A 365 11.04 -35.40 2.37
CA ALA A 365 12.29 -35.69 3.10
C ALA A 365 12.60 -34.57 4.12
N MET A 366 12.40 -33.33 3.75
CA MET A 366 12.59 -32.18 4.65
C MET A 366 11.60 -32.23 5.82
N ALA A 367 10.33 -32.50 5.55
CA ALA A 367 9.31 -32.61 6.58
C ALA A 367 9.58 -33.74 7.58
N GLN A 368 10.11 -34.87 7.10
CA GLN A 368 10.52 -36.01 7.96
C GLN A 368 11.74 -35.71 8.83
N ASN A 369 12.64 -34.82 8.37
CA ASN A 369 13.90 -34.50 9.05
C ASN A 369 13.87 -33.13 9.74
N ALA A 370 12.76 -32.45 9.74
CA ALA A 370 12.59 -31.17 10.42
C ALA A 370 12.47 -31.37 11.94
N VAL A 371 13.36 -30.75 12.71
CA VAL A 371 13.42 -30.90 14.16
C VAL A 371 13.24 -29.51 14.80
N PRO A 372 12.21 -29.29 15.62
CA PRO A 372 12.11 -28.07 16.44
C PRO A 372 13.34 -27.93 17.35
N THR A 373 13.84 -26.72 17.46
CA THR A 373 14.91 -26.44 18.45
C THR A 373 14.35 -26.31 19.87
N THR A 374 15.22 -26.36 20.87
CA THR A 374 14.81 -26.12 22.26
C THR A 374 14.12 -24.75 22.41
N ALA A 375 14.49 -23.75 21.63
CA ALA A 375 13.86 -22.43 21.66
C ALA A 375 12.38 -22.50 21.22
N LEU A 376 12.06 -23.25 20.17
CA LEU A 376 10.68 -23.44 19.72
C LEU A 376 9.89 -24.35 20.67
N GLU A 377 10.49 -25.44 21.15
CA GLU A 377 9.84 -26.40 22.07
C GLU A 377 9.47 -25.76 23.42
N SER A 378 10.33 -24.87 23.93
CA SER A 378 10.12 -24.18 25.22
C SER A 378 9.28 -22.90 25.08
N MET A 379 8.93 -22.49 23.87
CA MET A 379 8.19 -21.25 23.63
C MET A 379 6.74 -21.38 24.14
N ASP A 380 6.32 -20.43 24.97
CA ASP A 380 4.91 -20.31 25.38
C ASP A 380 4.06 -19.76 24.23
N LEU A 381 3.65 -20.67 23.34
CA LEU A 381 2.84 -20.32 22.16
C LEU A 381 1.47 -19.72 22.51
N ARG A 382 0.96 -19.94 23.72
CA ARG A 382 -0.27 -19.28 24.17
C ARG A 382 -0.02 -17.79 24.46
N ALA A 383 1.08 -17.46 25.10
CA ALA A 383 1.49 -16.08 25.31
C ALA A 383 1.85 -15.40 23.98
N VAL A 384 2.49 -16.13 23.05
CA VAL A 384 2.74 -15.64 21.68
C VAL A 384 1.42 -15.30 20.99
N TYR A 385 0.44 -16.20 21.03
CA TYR A 385 -0.88 -15.96 20.43
C TYR A 385 -1.58 -14.71 21.02
N GLN A 386 -1.49 -14.50 22.33
CA GLN A 386 -2.04 -13.31 22.97
C GLN A 386 -1.36 -12.01 22.46
N ARG A 387 -0.02 -12.01 22.34
CA ARG A 387 0.71 -10.87 21.78
C ARG A 387 0.39 -10.67 20.31
N LEU A 388 0.27 -11.77 19.53
CA LEU A 388 -0.13 -11.73 18.13
C LEU A 388 -1.48 -11.04 17.95
N MET A 389 -2.49 -11.45 18.72
CA MET A 389 -3.84 -10.87 18.68
C MET A 389 -3.90 -9.41 19.15
N ALA A 390 -2.95 -8.98 19.96
CA ALA A 390 -2.80 -7.59 20.39
C ALA A 390 -1.97 -6.74 19.41
N SER A 391 -1.30 -7.38 18.46
CA SER A 391 -0.47 -6.71 17.45
C SER A 391 -1.30 -6.32 16.21
N PRO A 392 -0.85 -5.37 15.40
CA PRO A 392 -1.53 -5.01 14.15
C PRO A 392 -1.34 -6.04 13.03
N PHE A 393 -0.47 -7.04 13.18
CA PHE A 393 -0.15 -8.04 12.14
C PHE A 393 -1.38 -8.75 11.59
N VAL A 394 -2.30 -9.16 12.47
CA VAL A 394 -3.54 -9.85 12.08
C VAL A 394 -4.40 -8.96 11.17
N THR A 395 -4.54 -7.68 11.52
CA THR A 395 -5.27 -6.70 10.72
C THR A 395 -4.59 -6.50 9.37
N TRP A 396 -3.28 -6.31 9.36
CA TRP A 396 -2.53 -6.07 8.12
C TRP A 396 -2.57 -7.26 7.16
N LYS A 397 -2.45 -8.47 7.70
CA LYS A 397 -2.33 -9.67 6.87
C LYS A 397 -3.67 -10.26 6.43
N PHE A 398 -4.70 -10.18 7.27
CA PHE A 398 -5.93 -10.93 7.04
C PHE A 398 -7.19 -10.07 6.91
N GLN A 399 -7.18 -8.84 7.39
CA GLN A 399 -8.38 -7.99 7.42
C GLN A 399 -8.35 -6.84 6.42
N ASN A 400 -7.16 -6.43 5.96
CA ASN A 400 -6.98 -5.32 5.03
C ASN A 400 -6.66 -5.76 3.58
N GLN A 401 -6.69 -7.06 3.29
CA GLN A 401 -6.47 -7.60 1.94
C GLN A 401 -7.75 -7.69 1.13
#